data_8e730e9d2295549dba1016652c2d9d25
#
_entry.id   8e730e9d2295549dba1016652c2d9d25
#
_cell.length_a   1.000
_cell.length_b   1.000
_cell.length_c   1.000
_cell.angle_alpha   90.00
_cell.angle_beta   90.00
_cell.angle_gamma   90.00
#
_symmetry.space_group_name_H-M   'P 1'
#
loop_
_entity.id
_entity.type
_entity.pdbx_description
1 polymer ?
#
loop_
_entity_poly.entity_id
_entity_poly.type
_entity_poly.pdbx_seq_one_letter_code
_entity_poly.pdbx_strand_id
1 'polypeptide(L)'
;MKKQGVLALVLAGVMLLLCGCGGMTTDDAKDYVQSALDCGYKAEVKKYAEITGTTEKEAKKEYETNLDTIMKEAGFDDTGVSDELKADYRSMFEKMLKTANYKVKEAEETEDDEFTVTVEVRPFTAFSTVTDELDQWVTDTYSNVETIPSDEELNEAIMRKMYEIMSAKLADPTYGDKTEKEVHVKVNKDGAYYIPNDDLTAVDEALFPQNQL
;
A
#
# COMPACT_ATOMS: atom_id res chain seq x y z
N MET A 1 5.42 -0.17 23.30
CA MET A 1 4.28 0.03 22.38
C MET A 1 4.81 -0.36 21.01
N LYS A 2 4.28 -1.42 20.38
CA LYS A 2 4.60 -1.75 18.99
C LYS A 2 4.00 -0.63 18.12
N LYS A 3 4.83 0.13 17.44
CA LYS A 3 4.38 1.01 16.35
C LYS A 3 3.88 0.08 15.24
N GLN A 4 2.57 -0.01 15.11
CA GLN A 4 1.93 -0.69 13.98
C GLN A 4 2.23 0.13 12.74
N GLY A 5 2.58 -0.53 11.65
CA GLY A 5 2.97 0.11 10.41
C GLY A 5 1.87 0.97 9.79
N VAL A 6 2.28 2.13 9.31
CA VAL A 6 1.40 3.18 8.77
C VAL A 6 0.77 2.79 7.41
N LEU A 7 1.15 1.65 6.83
CA LEU A 7 0.67 1.20 5.52
C LEU A 7 0.31 -0.28 5.57
N ALA A 8 -0.61 -0.68 6.45
CA ALA A 8 -1.21 -2.00 6.32
C ALA A 8 -2.32 -1.93 5.27
N LEU A 9 -2.01 -2.36 4.05
CA LEU A 9 -3.04 -2.66 3.05
C LEU A 9 -3.92 -3.78 3.61
N VAL A 10 -5.02 -3.41 4.24
CA VAL A 10 -6.05 -4.37 4.62
C VAL A 10 -6.84 -4.69 3.36
N LEU A 11 -6.25 -5.50 2.48
CA LEU A 11 -7.05 -6.26 1.54
C LEU A 11 -7.86 -7.23 2.40
N ALA A 12 -9.10 -6.88 2.70
CA ALA A 12 -10.02 -7.79 3.37
C ALA A 12 -10.02 -9.08 2.56
N GLY A 13 -9.60 -10.18 3.19
CA GLY A 13 -9.45 -11.47 2.53
C GLY A 13 -10.75 -11.87 1.84
N VAL A 14 -10.85 -11.57 0.55
CA VAL A 14 -12.00 -11.95 -0.26
C VAL A 14 -11.91 -13.44 -0.52
N MET A 15 -12.94 -14.15 -0.09
CA MET A 15 -13.05 -15.59 -0.25
C MET A 15 -13.53 -15.92 -1.67
N LEU A 16 -12.71 -16.63 -2.40
CA LEU A 16 -13.06 -17.20 -3.69
C LEU A 16 -13.90 -18.47 -3.51
N LEU A 17 -15.15 -18.43 -3.95
CA LEU A 17 -15.94 -19.65 -4.14
C LEU A 17 -15.74 -20.13 -5.59
N LEU A 18 -14.78 -21.03 -5.81
CA LEU A 18 -14.69 -21.75 -7.09
C LEU A 18 -15.80 -22.79 -7.14
N CYS A 19 -16.93 -22.43 -7.70
CA CYS A 19 -18.00 -23.37 -8.04
C CYS A 19 -17.66 -24.13 -9.34
N GLY A 20 -16.61 -24.97 -9.31
CA GLY A 20 -16.21 -25.82 -10.43
C GLY A 20 -15.69 -27.17 -9.96
N CYS A 21 -15.95 -28.24 -10.71
CA CYS A 21 -15.58 -29.62 -10.39
C CYS A 21 -14.06 -29.94 -10.56
N GLY A 22 -13.19 -28.96 -10.41
CA GLY A 22 -11.73 -29.17 -10.42
C GLY A 22 -11.09 -28.05 -9.62
N GLY A 23 -10.50 -28.32 -8.49
CA GLY A 23 -9.87 -27.33 -7.60
C GLY A 23 -9.06 -26.22 -8.28
N MET A 24 -8.47 -25.32 -7.53
CA MET A 24 -7.57 -24.28 -8.03
C MET A 24 -6.31 -24.94 -8.63
N THR A 25 -5.80 -24.39 -9.72
CA THR A 25 -4.49 -24.76 -10.27
C THR A 25 -3.40 -23.79 -9.82
N THR A 26 -2.13 -24.13 -10.02
CA THR A 26 -1.00 -23.22 -9.76
C THR A 26 -1.10 -21.91 -10.57
N ASP A 27 -1.59 -21.97 -11.80
CA ASP A 27 -1.81 -20.78 -12.63
C ASP A 27 -2.96 -19.91 -12.08
N ASP A 28 -4.04 -20.53 -11.58
CA ASP A 28 -5.15 -19.82 -10.94
C ASP A 28 -4.69 -19.13 -9.63
N ALA A 29 -3.88 -19.81 -8.81
CA ALA A 29 -3.33 -19.24 -7.58
C ALA A 29 -2.43 -18.04 -7.88
N LYS A 30 -1.57 -18.14 -8.90
CA LYS A 30 -0.74 -17.05 -9.38
C LYS A 30 -1.57 -15.87 -9.88
N ASP A 31 -2.58 -16.10 -10.70
CA ASP A 31 -3.49 -15.10 -11.23
C ASP A 31 -4.29 -14.42 -10.11
N TYR A 32 -4.67 -15.17 -9.08
CA TYR A 32 -5.37 -14.64 -7.92
C TYR A 32 -4.48 -13.69 -7.12
N VAL A 33 -3.25 -14.10 -6.76
CA VAL A 33 -2.29 -13.24 -6.06
C VAL A 33 -1.96 -12.00 -6.89
N GLN A 34 -1.69 -12.15 -8.20
CA GLN A 34 -1.43 -11.02 -9.08
C GLN A 34 -2.59 -10.03 -9.09
N SER A 35 -3.83 -10.53 -9.25
CA SER A 35 -5.01 -9.65 -9.30
C SER A 35 -5.29 -8.95 -7.97
N ALA A 36 -5.03 -9.62 -6.83
CA ALA A 36 -5.16 -9.03 -5.51
C ALA A 36 -4.17 -7.87 -5.30
N LEU A 37 -2.90 -8.07 -5.67
CA LEU A 37 -1.87 -7.03 -5.58
C LEU A 37 -2.15 -5.87 -6.56
N ASP A 38 -2.56 -6.16 -7.80
CA ASP A 38 -2.90 -5.13 -8.79
C ASP A 38 -4.14 -4.33 -8.35
N CYS A 39 -5.13 -4.97 -7.74
CA CYS A 39 -6.28 -4.30 -7.14
C CYS A 39 -5.84 -3.37 -6.01
N GLY A 40 -5.03 -3.87 -5.07
CA GLY A 40 -4.62 -3.14 -3.87
C GLY A 40 -3.67 -1.98 -4.14
N TYR A 41 -2.74 -2.12 -5.07
CA TYR A 41 -1.74 -1.08 -5.36
C TYR A 41 -2.09 -0.21 -6.57
N LYS A 42 -2.64 -0.79 -7.65
CA LYS A 42 -2.83 -0.10 -8.93
C LYS A 42 -4.26 0.30 -9.23
N ALA A 43 -5.22 -0.08 -8.36
CA ALA A 43 -6.66 0.06 -8.60
C ALA A 43 -7.14 -0.69 -9.86
N GLU A 44 -6.47 -1.77 -10.25
CA GLU A 44 -6.84 -2.62 -11.38
C GLU A 44 -7.89 -3.66 -10.94
N VAL A 45 -9.11 -3.22 -10.73
CA VAL A 45 -10.18 -3.98 -10.06
C VAL A 45 -10.81 -5.06 -10.92
N LYS A 46 -10.71 -4.98 -12.26
CA LYS A 46 -11.48 -5.84 -13.17
C LYS A 46 -11.13 -7.33 -13.03
N LYS A 47 -9.83 -7.66 -13.15
CA LYS A 47 -9.38 -9.06 -13.06
C LYS A 47 -9.66 -9.63 -11.67
N TYR A 48 -9.45 -8.83 -10.64
CA TYR A 48 -9.77 -9.20 -9.26
C TYR A 48 -11.26 -9.50 -9.08
N ALA A 49 -12.14 -8.64 -9.59
CA ALA A 49 -13.58 -8.86 -9.54
C ALA A 49 -14.01 -10.12 -10.30
N GLU A 50 -13.44 -10.37 -11.49
CA GLU A 50 -13.70 -11.58 -12.28
C GLU A 50 -13.29 -12.86 -11.52
N ILE A 51 -12.10 -12.87 -10.90
CA ILE A 51 -11.58 -14.00 -10.16
C ILE A 51 -12.35 -14.24 -8.86
N THR A 52 -12.64 -13.18 -8.10
CA THR A 52 -13.27 -13.30 -6.77
C THR A 52 -14.80 -13.39 -6.82
N GLY A 53 -15.41 -13.17 -7.99
CA GLY A 53 -16.87 -13.13 -8.12
C GLY A 53 -17.52 -11.90 -7.47
N THR A 54 -16.75 -10.92 -7.02
CA THR A 54 -17.23 -9.63 -6.56
C THR A 54 -17.55 -8.71 -7.75
N THR A 55 -18.08 -7.52 -7.51
CA THR A 55 -18.26 -6.53 -8.58
C THR A 55 -17.07 -5.56 -8.63
N GLU A 56 -16.77 -4.99 -9.81
CA GLU A 56 -15.77 -3.94 -9.94
C GLU A 56 -16.05 -2.74 -9.00
N LYS A 57 -17.33 -2.47 -8.75
CA LYS A 57 -17.73 -1.41 -7.82
C LYS A 57 -17.36 -1.72 -6.38
N GLU A 58 -17.54 -2.96 -5.94
CA GLU A 58 -17.15 -3.40 -4.60
C GLU A 58 -15.64 -3.42 -4.44
N ALA A 59 -14.92 -4.00 -5.40
CA ALA A 59 -13.45 -4.00 -5.41
C ALA A 59 -12.88 -2.57 -5.40
N LYS A 60 -13.47 -1.65 -6.16
CA LYS A 60 -13.09 -0.23 -6.12
C LYS A 60 -13.36 0.41 -4.76
N LYS A 61 -14.50 0.08 -4.14
CA LYS A 61 -14.82 0.59 -2.79
C LYS A 61 -13.82 0.10 -1.75
N GLU A 62 -13.34 -1.14 -1.86
CA GLU A 62 -12.29 -1.67 -0.97
C GLU A 62 -10.99 -0.89 -1.14
N TYR A 63 -10.55 -0.65 -2.37
CA TYR A 63 -9.39 0.18 -2.66
C TYR A 63 -9.51 1.60 -2.06
N GLU A 64 -10.65 2.26 -2.24
CA GLU A 64 -10.91 3.59 -1.66
C GLU A 64 -10.89 3.56 -0.13
N THR A 65 -11.45 2.50 0.48
CA THR A 65 -11.43 2.31 1.94
C THR A 65 -10.00 2.13 2.46
N ASN A 66 -9.13 1.46 1.71
CA ASN A 66 -7.72 1.32 2.06
C ASN A 66 -7.00 2.67 2.04
N LEU A 67 -7.25 3.50 1.01
CA LEU A 67 -6.71 4.86 0.97
C LEU A 67 -7.19 5.72 2.14
N ASP A 68 -8.45 5.62 2.51
CA ASP A 68 -8.99 6.33 3.68
C ASP A 68 -8.35 5.85 4.98
N THR A 69 -8.04 4.54 5.08
CA THR A 69 -7.32 3.96 6.22
C THR A 69 -5.88 4.49 6.28
N ILE A 70 -5.17 4.56 5.15
CA ILE A 70 -3.83 5.15 5.07
C ILE A 70 -3.84 6.61 5.56
N MET A 71 -4.79 7.42 5.08
CA MET A 71 -4.93 8.81 5.52
C MET A 71 -5.16 8.93 7.02
N LYS A 72 -6.02 8.08 7.58
CA LYS A 72 -6.32 8.04 9.02
C LYS A 72 -5.10 7.61 9.85
N GLU A 73 -4.41 6.54 9.43
CA GLU A 73 -3.22 6.05 10.13
C GLU A 73 -2.04 7.02 10.04
N ALA A 74 -1.92 7.78 8.96
CA ALA A 74 -1.00 8.90 8.83
C ALA A 74 -1.40 10.12 9.69
N GLY A 75 -2.56 10.07 10.38
CA GLY A 75 -2.98 11.08 11.35
C GLY A 75 -3.71 12.28 10.75
N PHE A 76 -4.09 12.24 9.47
CA PHE A 76 -4.73 13.38 8.80
C PHE A 76 -6.09 13.78 9.38
N ASP A 77 -6.75 12.92 10.14
CA ASP A 77 -8.01 13.26 10.82
C ASP A 77 -7.79 14.34 11.90
N ASP A 78 -6.61 14.33 12.56
CA ASP A 78 -6.30 15.15 13.73
C ASP A 78 -5.27 16.28 13.46
N THR A 79 -4.76 16.41 12.23
CA THR A 79 -3.66 17.36 11.92
C THR A 79 -4.07 18.83 11.91
N GLY A 80 -5.36 19.15 11.79
CA GLY A 80 -5.84 20.52 11.63
C GLY A 80 -5.44 21.20 10.31
N VAL A 81 -4.81 20.48 9.37
CA VAL A 81 -4.48 21.02 8.04
C VAL A 81 -5.73 21.20 7.17
N SER A 82 -5.63 22.04 6.14
CA SER A 82 -6.72 22.35 5.23
C SER A 82 -7.24 21.10 4.49
N ASP A 83 -8.52 21.10 4.15
CA ASP A 83 -9.14 20.01 3.36
C ASP A 83 -8.50 19.90 1.97
N GLU A 84 -8.03 21.00 1.39
CA GLU A 84 -7.26 20.99 0.13
C GLU A 84 -5.97 20.18 0.28
N LEU A 85 -5.19 20.45 1.32
CA LEU A 85 -3.93 19.73 1.56
C LEU A 85 -4.17 18.24 1.89
N LYS A 86 -5.25 17.90 2.59
CA LYS A 86 -5.66 16.50 2.80
C LYS A 86 -5.97 15.79 1.47
N ALA A 87 -6.69 16.45 0.56
CA ALA A 87 -6.99 15.89 -0.76
C ALA A 87 -5.71 15.71 -1.61
N ASP A 88 -4.77 16.65 -1.52
CA ASP A 88 -3.48 16.57 -2.17
C ASP A 88 -2.67 15.35 -1.66
N TYR A 89 -2.60 15.15 -0.35
CA TYR A 89 -1.94 13.98 0.25
C TYR A 89 -2.61 12.67 -0.16
N ARG A 90 -3.94 12.62 -0.15
CA ARG A 90 -4.68 11.42 -0.60
C ARG A 90 -4.31 11.06 -2.04
N SER A 91 -4.29 12.04 -2.93
CA SER A 91 -3.88 11.87 -4.33
C SER A 91 -2.41 11.44 -4.44
N MET A 92 -1.54 11.96 -3.58
CA MET A 92 -0.13 11.58 -3.53
C MET A 92 0.05 10.13 -3.05
N PHE A 93 -0.65 9.68 -2.02
CA PHE A 93 -0.62 8.28 -1.57
C PHE A 93 -1.16 7.33 -2.63
N GLU A 94 -2.23 7.70 -3.34
CA GLU A 94 -2.69 6.93 -4.49
C GLU A 94 -1.61 6.78 -5.58
N LYS A 95 -0.89 7.85 -5.88
CA LYS A 95 0.24 7.81 -6.82
C LYS A 95 1.38 6.95 -6.29
N MET A 96 1.70 7.07 -5.00
CA MET A 96 2.74 6.28 -4.35
C MET A 96 2.42 4.78 -4.43
N LEU A 97 1.21 4.36 -4.11
CA LEU A 97 0.79 2.96 -4.23
C LEU A 97 0.99 2.42 -5.64
N LYS A 98 0.66 3.22 -6.67
CA LYS A 98 0.86 2.83 -8.08
C LYS A 98 2.33 2.68 -8.48
N THR A 99 3.28 3.15 -7.66
CA THR A 99 4.71 2.89 -7.86
C THR A 99 5.17 1.53 -7.31
N ALA A 100 4.30 0.76 -6.66
CA ALA A 100 4.62 -0.56 -6.12
C ALA A 100 5.31 -1.43 -7.18
N ASN A 101 6.53 -1.85 -6.88
CA ASN A 101 7.39 -2.58 -7.82
C ASN A 101 7.49 -4.04 -7.40
N TYR A 102 6.61 -4.86 -7.94
CA TYR A 102 6.55 -6.31 -7.68
C TYR A 102 6.36 -7.11 -8.96
N LYS A 103 6.69 -8.39 -8.86
CA LYS A 103 6.47 -9.38 -9.90
C LYS A 103 6.08 -10.71 -9.28
N VAL A 104 4.87 -11.18 -9.58
CA VAL A 104 4.45 -12.54 -9.24
C VAL A 104 5.18 -13.52 -10.14
N LYS A 105 5.83 -14.51 -9.55
CA LYS A 105 6.71 -15.47 -10.21
C LYS A 105 5.98 -16.80 -10.47
N GLU A 106 6.35 -17.79 -9.73
CA GLU A 106 5.81 -19.15 -9.79
C GLU A 106 4.90 -19.42 -8.59
N ALA A 107 4.00 -20.37 -8.77
CA ALA A 107 3.20 -20.95 -7.72
C ALA A 107 3.47 -22.44 -7.65
N GLU A 108 3.53 -22.97 -6.44
CA GLU A 108 3.69 -24.39 -6.14
C GLU A 108 2.52 -24.85 -5.26
N GLU A 109 1.96 -26.01 -5.56
CA GLU A 109 1.01 -26.67 -4.69
C GLU A 109 1.78 -27.34 -3.55
N THR A 110 1.46 -26.99 -2.31
CA THR A 110 2.19 -27.44 -1.12
C THR A 110 1.46 -28.48 -0.30
N GLU A 111 0.15 -28.41 -0.24
CA GLU A 111 -0.76 -29.39 0.35
C GLU A 111 -2.00 -29.50 -0.53
N ASP A 112 -2.89 -30.45 -0.25
CA ASP A 112 -4.13 -30.61 -1.01
C ASP A 112 -4.89 -29.27 -1.04
N ASP A 113 -5.02 -28.69 -2.24
CA ASP A 113 -5.69 -27.40 -2.48
C ASP A 113 -5.07 -26.17 -1.79
N GLU A 114 -3.80 -26.20 -1.32
CA GLU A 114 -3.08 -25.03 -0.81
C GLU A 114 -1.85 -24.73 -1.68
N PHE A 115 -1.56 -23.43 -1.89
CA PHE A 115 -0.50 -22.99 -2.79
C PHE A 115 0.42 -21.97 -2.11
N THR A 116 1.69 -22.01 -2.49
CA THR A 116 2.66 -20.95 -2.19
C THR A 116 3.04 -20.24 -3.49
N VAL A 117 2.87 -18.94 -3.52
CA VAL A 117 3.16 -18.08 -4.67
C VAL A 117 4.34 -17.18 -4.33
N THR A 118 5.40 -17.26 -5.10
CA THR A 118 6.58 -16.38 -4.93
C THR A 118 6.33 -15.01 -5.56
N VAL A 119 6.53 -13.95 -4.77
CA VAL A 119 6.45 -12.55 -5.20
C VAL A 119 7.79 -11.87 -5.03
N GLU A 120 8.44 -11.50 -6.14
CA GLU A 120 9.62 -10.63 -6.13
C GLU A 120 9.17 -9.19 -5.90
N VAL A 121 9.75 -8.51 -4.92
CA VAL A 121 9.45 -7.12 -4.58
C VAL A 121 10.72 -6.26 -4.59
N ARG A 122 10.58 -4.99 -4.93
CA ARG A 122 11.62 -3.98 -4.77
C ARG A 122 11.13 -2.90 -3.81
N PRO A 123 11.81 -2.71 -2.65
CA PRO A 123 11.42 -1.68 -1.68
C PRO A 123 11.44 -0.29 -2.29
N PHE A 124 10.37 0.47 -2.11
CA PHE A 124 10.33 1.90 -2.42
C PHE A 124 11.24 2.66 -1.45
N THR A 125 12.17 3.47 -1.96
CA THR A 125 13.17 4.20 -1.16
C THR A 125 13.19 5.69 -1.41
N ALA A 126 12.29 6.20 -2.25
CA ALA A 126 12.33 7.59 -2.69
C ALA A 126 12.13 8.61 -1.54
N PHE A 127 11.48 8.20 -0.44
CA PHE A 127 11.21 9.10 0.69
C PHE A 127 12.28 9.08 1.78
N SER A 128 13.33 8.29 1.65
CA SER A 128 14.38 8.13 2.67
C SER A 128 15.09 9.41 3.11
N THR A 129 15.04 10.48 2.32
CA THR A 129 15.66 11.78 2.63
C THR A 129 14.65 12.90 2.91
N VAL A 130 13.34 12.59 2.95
CA VAL A 130 12.28 13.59 3.13
C VAL A 130 12.43 14.33 4.47
N THR A 131 12.68 13.58 5.53
CA THR A 131 12.86 14.15 6.88
C THR A 131 14.03 15.11 6.93
N ASP A 132 15.20 14.71 6.40
CA ASP A 132 16.39 15.56 6.40
C ASP A 132 16.18 16.85 5.58
N GLU A 133 15.54 16.74 4.42
CA GLU A 133 15.22 17.90 3.57
C GLU A 133 14.19 18.83 4.23
N LEU A 134 13.23 18.27 4.95
CA LEU A 134 12.24 19.04 5.70
C LEU A 134 12.88 19.76 6.88
N ASP A 135 13.73 19.09 7.66
CA ASP A 135 14.45 19.66 8.79
C ASP A 135 15.38 20.81 8.36
N GLN A 136 16.07 20.64 7.22
CA GLN A 136 16.87 21.69 6.63
C GLN A 136 16.00 22.89 6.25
N TRP A 137 14.87 22.67 5.59
CA TRP A 137 13.95 23.76 5.21
C TRP A 137 13.37 24.48 6.43
N VAL A 138 12.99 23.77 7.49
CA VAL A 138 12.49 24.36 8.74
C VAL A 138 13.58 25.24 9.36
N THR A 139 14.81 24.75 9.41
CA THR A 139 15.95 25.49 9.92
C THR A 139 16.19 26.77 9.13
N ASP A 140 16.27 26.67 7.79
CA ASP A 140 16.55 27.81 6.92
C ASP A 140 15.43 28.86 6.96
N THR A 141 14.18 28.41 7.09
CA THR A 141 13.01 29.30 7.07
C THR A 141 12.79 29.99 8.40
N TYR A 142 12.97 29.29 9.54
CA TYR A 142 12.50 29.75 10.83
C TYR A 142 13.62 30.14 11.83
N SER A 143 14.91 29.92 11.52
CA SER A 143 16.02 30.25 12.43
C SER A 143 16.17 31.74 12.77
N ASN A 144 15.71 32.61 11.89
CA ASN A 144 15.93 34.06 12.00
C ASN A 144 14.64 34.88 11.90
N VAL A 145 13.47 34.27 12.15
CA VAL A 145 12.20 35.00 12.11
C VAL A 145 12.00 35.80 13.39
N GLU A 146 11.61 37.09 13.27
CA GLU A 146 11.28 37.93 14.42
C GLU A 146 9.93 37.60 15.06
N THR A 147 9.02 37.01 14.27
CA THR A 147 7.67 36.60 14.72
C THR A 147 7.46 35.14 14.34
N ILE A 148 7.25 34.29 15.34
CA ILE A 148 6.91 32.88 15.14
C ILE A 148 5.45 32.81 14.69
N PRO A 149 5.12 32.08 13.58
CA PRO A 149 3.73 31.84 13.19
C PRO A 149 2.94 31.14 14.30
N SER A 150 1.62 31.16 14.22
CA SER A 150 0.78 30.31 15.07
C SER A 150 1.05 28.83 14.82
N ASP A 151 0.71 27.98 15.79
CA ASP A 151 0.89 26.52 15.65
C ASP A 151 0.16 25.98 14.43
N GLU A 152 -1.03 26.51 14.11
CA GLU A 152 -1.81 26.10 12.94
C GLU A 152 -1.12 26.49 11.62
N GLU A 153 -0.64 27.75 11.53
CA GLU A 153 0.08 28.25 10.34
C GLU A 153 1.39 27.48 10.13
N LEU A 154 2.10 27.19 11.21
CA LEU A 154 3.36 26.44 11.17
C LEU A 154 3.11 25.01 10.72
N ASN A 155 2.09 24.35 11.28
CA ASN A 155 1.73 22.99 10.90
C ASN A 155 1.32 22.88 9.42
N GLU A 156 0.45 23.78 8.94
CA GLU A 156 0.05 23.81 7.52
C GLU A 156 1.28 24.03 6.61
N ALA A 157 2.20 24.94 6.98
CA ALA A 157 3.40 25.22 6.20
C ALA A 157 4.36 24.02 6.14
N ILE A 158 4.58 23.34 7.28
CA ILE A 158 5.43 22.14 7.36
C ILE A 158 4.82 21.00 6.53
N MET A 159 3.53 20.73 6.69
CA MET A 159 2.85 19.68 5.95
C MET A 159 2.82 19.95 4.44
N ARG A 160 2.61 21.21 4.04
CA ARG A 160 2.66 21.60 2.64
C ARG A 160 4.06 21.41 2.05
N LYS A 161 5.10 21.78 2.81
CA LYS A 161 6.49 21.58 2.36
C LYS A 161 6.84 20.11 2.25
N MET A 162 6.43 19.29 3.21
CA MET A 162 6.61 17.84 3.16
C MET A 162 5.92 17.24 1.92
N TYR A 163 4.68 17.66 1.63
CA TYR A 163 3.96 17.26 0.41
C TYR A 163 4.74 17.63 -0.87
N GLU A 164 5.30 18.84 -0.95
CA GLU A 164 6.08 19.28 -2.11
C GLU A 164 7.31 18.39 -2.33
N ILE A 165 8.07 18.10 -1.24
CA ILE A 165 9.25 17.25 -1.30
C ILE A 165 8.87 15.82 -1.73
N MET A 166 7.86 15.23 -1.10
CA MET A 166 7.39 13.88 -1.44
C MET A 166 6.88 13.79 -2.87
N SER A 167 6.09 14.77 -3.31
CA SER A 167 5.55 14.80 -4.68
C SER A 167 6.64 14.92 -5.74
N ALA A 168 7.70 15.69 -5.47
CA ALA A 168 8.85 15.80 -6.36
C ALA A 168 9.60 14.46 -6.48
N LYS A 169 9.77 13.73 -5.37
CA LYS A 169 10.42 12.40 -5.35
C LYS A 169 9.60 11.31 -6.06
N LEU A 170 8.27 11.42 -6.04
CA LEU A 170 7.40 10.51 -6.77
C LEU A 170 7.47 10.66 -8.30
N ALA A 171 8.00 11.76 -8.80
CA ALA A 171 8.19 11.95 -10.24
C ALA A 171 9.30 11.04 -10.83
N ASP A 172 10.28 10.64 -9.98
CA ASP A 172 11.36 9.70 -10.35
C ASP A 172 11.65 8.78 -9.14
N PRO A 173 10.80 7.78 -8.89
CA PRO A 173 10.88 6.96 -7.70
C PRO A 173 12.10 6.03 -7.71
N THR A 174 12.79 5.95 -6.57
CA THR A 174 13.93 5.05 -6.37
C THR A 174 13.53 3.80 -5.60
N TYR A 175 14.30 2.71 -5.83
CA TYR A 175 14.03 1.40 -5.25
C TYR A 175 15.31 0.75 -4.73
N GLY A 176 15.16 -0.02 -3.66
CA GLY A 176 16.20 -0.87 -3.11
C GLY A 176 16.40 -2.18 -3.87
N ASP A 177 17.18 -3.06 -3.27
CA ASP A 177 17.48 -4.38 -3.83
C ASP A 177 16.23 -5.28 -3.80
N LYS A 178 16.17 -6.19 -4.77
CA LYS A 178 15.10 -7.18 -4.88
C LYS A 178 15.12 -8.16 -3.71
N THR A 179 13.94 -8.45 -3.20
CA THR A 179 13.71 -9.55 -2.25
C THR A 179 12.52 -10.38 -2.71
N GLU A 180 12.40 -11.59 -2.18
CA GLU A 180 11.27 -12.46 -2.46
C GLU A 180 10.42 -12.63 -1.20
N LYS A 181 9.11 -12.74 -1.41
CA LYS A 181 8.10 -13.03 -0.39
C LYS A 181 7.27 -14.21 -0.85
N GLU A 182 6.91 -15.06 0.09
CA GLU A 182 5.95 -16.12 -0.12
C GLU A 182 4.56 -15.62 0.26
N VAL A 183 3.60 -15.83 -0.62
CA VAL A 183 2.18 -15.53 -0.41
C VAL A 183 1.42 -16.85 -0.53
N HIS A 184 0.74 -17.22 0.54
CA HIS A 184 -0.03 -18.46 0.58
C HIS A 184 -1.46 -18.21 0.06
N VAL A 185 -1.96 -19.17 -0.70
CA VAL A 185 -3.38 -19.27 -1.04
C VAL A 185 -3.89 -20.51 -0.32
N LYS A 186 -4.81 -20.32 0.62
CA LYS A 186 -5.34 -21.35 1.50
C LYS A 186 -6.82 -21.57 1.27
N VAL A 187 -7.31 -22.75 1.59
CA VAL A 187 -8.72 -23.08 1.54
C VAL A 187 -9.32 -23.06 2.95
N ASN A 188 -10.49 -22.47 3.10
CA ASN A 188 -11.22 -22.50 4.35
C ASN A 188 -12.16 -23.71 4.43
N LYS A 189 -12.84 -23.87 5.56
CA LYS A 189 -13.77 -25.01 5.81
C LYS A 189 -14.96 -25.05 4.84
N ASP A 190 -15.29 -23.95 4.21
CA ASP A 190 -16.40 -23.82 3.26
C ASP A 190 -15.94 -24.05 1.81
N GLY A 191 -14.65 -24.40 1.61
CA GLY A 191 -14.04 -24.62 0.30
C GLY A 191 -13.71 -23.34 -0.46
N ALA A 192 -13.69 -22.18 0.22
CA ALA A 192 -13.32 -20.93 -0.40
C ALA A 192 -11.82 -20.63 -0.20
N TYR A 193 -11.15 -20.22 -1.27
CA TYR A 193 -9.74 -19.82 -1.25
C TYR A 193 -9.58 -18.39 -0.70
N TYR A 194 -8.49 -18.15 0.02
CA TYR A 194 -8.16 -16.83 0.55
C TYR A 194 -6.64 -16.66 0.68
N ILE A 195 -6.20 -15.42 0.68
CA ILE A 195 -4.81 -15.04 1.01
C ILE A 195 -4.79 -14.58 2.47
N PRO A 196 -3.93 -15.15 3.35
CA PRO A 196 -3.77 -14.66 4.72
C PRO A 196 -3.35 -13.19 4.77
N ASN A 197 -3.96 -12.41 5.66
CA ASN A 197 -3.61 -10.99 5.83
C ASN A 197 -2.14 -10.78 6.22
N ASP A 198 -1.56 -11.69 6.98
CA ASP A 198 -0.15 -11.60 7.39
C ASP A 198 0.79 -11.66 6.17
N ASP A 199 0.44 -12.44 5.13
CA ASP A 199 1.23 -12.52 3.89
C ASP A 199 1.14 -11.22 3.09
N LEU A 200 -0.06 -10.66 2.97
CA LEU A 200 -0.26 -9.36 2.31
C LEU A 200 0.46 -8.24 3.07
N THR A 201 0.41 -8.26 4.39
CA THR A 201 1.17 -7.33 5.25
C THR A 201 2.68 -7.48 5.03
N ALA A 202 3.19 -8.73 4.92
CA ALA A 202 4.61 -8.97 4.66
C ALA A 202 5.07 -8.47 3.28
N VAL A 203 4.19 -8.51 2.28
CA VAL A 203 4.44 -7.92 0.95
C VAL A 203 4.44 -6.39 1.05
N ASP A 204 3.45 -5.82 1.74
CA ASP A 204 3.31 -4.38 1.94
C ASP A 204 4.53 -3.77 2.66
N GLU A 205 4.94 -4.36 3.78
CA GLU A 205 6.15 -3.95 4.52
C GLU A 205 7.44 -4.07 3.69
N ALA A 206 7.47 -5.02 2.75
CA ALA A 206 8.62 -5.17 1.86
C ALA A 206 8.60 -4.17 0.71
N LEU A 207 7.43 -3.77 0.22
CA LEU A 207 7.28 -2.75 -0.83
C LEU A 207 7.47 -1.34 -0.29
N PHE A 208 6.92 -1.06 0.90
CA PHE A 208 6.93 0.26 1.53
C PHE A 208 7.48 0.19 2.96
N PRO A 209 8.79 -0.03 3.15
CA PRO A 209 9.39 -0.14 4.47
C PRO A 209 9.26 1.17 5.25
N GLN A 210 8.79 1.09 6.50
CA GLN A 210 8.55 2.26 7.37
C GLN A 210 9.78 3.14 7.62
N ASN A 211 10.96 2.55 7.61
CA ASN A 211 12.22 3.29 7.78
C ASN A 211 12.66 4.02 6.50
N GLN A 212 11.89 3.92 5.43
CA GLN A 212 12.12 4.58 4.14
C GLN A 212 10.99 5.55 3.79
N LEU A 213 9.96 5.62 4.64
CA LEU A 213 8.82 6.52 4.62
C LEU A 213 8.98 7.54 5.77
#